data_ae95edca2a33384b19bb848801d59cf4
#
_entry.id   ae95edca2a33384b19bb848801d59cf4
#
_cell.length_a   1.000
_cell.length_b   1.000
_cell.length_c   1.000
_cell.angle_alpha   90.00
_cell.angle_beta   90.00
_cell.angle_gamma   90.00
#
_symmetry.space_group_name_H-M   'P 1'
#
loop_
_entity.id
_entity.type
_entity.pdbx_description
1 polymer ?
#
loop_
_entity_poly.entity_id
_entity_poly.type
_entity_poly.pdbx_seq_one_letter_code
_entity_poly.pdbx_strand_id
1 'polypeptide(L)'
;MRTVRKAASSDKQLLVKLFISEVEDNRDRAEAFATDLLRFQTILSLYDGNIVGTVSWDVRGGLDDGVVELIGLGVNPDYRRKGVARELVQTLIHDVSKHYSKHDHKLRVIYLFMEKGNEAGRAFYKSIGFKEVADVPDLYPHDDAVIWTLHL
;
A
#
# COMPACT_ATOMS: atom_id res chain seq x y z
N MET A 1 1.99 -6.98 20.93
CA MET A 1 0.62 -6.67 20.46
C MET A 1 0.69 -5.89 19.15
N ARG A 2 -0.12 -6.26 18.20
CA ARG A 2 -0.17 -5.60 16.89
C ARG A 2 -1.28 -4.54 16.86
N THR A 3 -0.95 -3.37 16.36
CA THR A 3 -1.90 -2.28 16.15
C THR A 3 -1.82 -1.77 14.72
N VAL A 4 -2.94 -1.22 14.22
CA VAL A 4 -3.01 -0.63 12.88
C VAL A 4 -3.54 0.80 13.02
N ARG A 5 -2.85 1.75 12.42
CA ARG A 5 -3.24 3.16 12.47
C ARG A 5 -2.68 3.95 11.28
N LYS A 6 -3.22 5.14 11.07
CA LYS A 6 -2.66 6.07 10.08
C LYS A 6 -1.27 6.55 10.50
N ALA A 7 -0.41 6.74 9.52
CA ALA A 7 0.89 7.37 9.71
C ALA A 7 0.71 8.87 9.98
N ALA A 8 1.57 9.41 10.81
CA ALA A 8 1.68 10.84 11.09
C ALA A 8 3.11 11.31 10.80
N SER A 9 3.30 12.62 10.69
CA SER A 9 4.64 13.19 10.44
C SER A 9 5.66 12.77 11.52
N SER A 10 5.20 12.53 12.74
CA SER A 10 6.02 12.03 13.84
C SER A 10 6.57 10.61 13.61
N ASP A 11 6.05 9.88 12.64
CA ASP A 11 6.49 8.51 12.31
C ASP A 11 7.70 8.49 11.37
N LYS A 12 8.19 9.65 10.93
CA LYS A 12 9.28 9.72 9.94
C LYS A 12 10.49 8.88 10.34
N GLN A 13 10.91 8.97 11.60
CA GLN A 13 12.10 8.24 12.08
C GLN A 13 11.87 6.72 12.10
N LEU A 14 10.66 6.28 12.40
CA LEU A 14 10.30 4.85 12.33
C LEU A 14 10.33 4.34 10.88
N LEU A 15 9.89 5.16 9.92
CA LEU A 15 9.94 4.82 8.50
C LEU A 15 11.38 4.78 7.97
N VAL A 16 12.23 5.71 8.40
CA VAL A 16 13.67 5.71 8.08
C VAL A 16 14.30 4.42 8.60
N LYS A 17 14.04 4.08 9.86
CA LYS A 17 14.55 2.85 10.48
C LYS A 17 14.09 1.60 9.73
N LEU A 18 12.82 1.57 9.32
CA LEU A 18 12.27 0.46 8.53
C LEU A 18 13.07 0.27 7.23
N PHE A 19 13.27 1.35 6.49
CA PHE A 19 14.01 1.29 5.22
C PHE A 19 15.45 0.77 5.43
N ILE A 20 16.16 1.30 6.41
CA ILE A 20 17.54 0.91 6.69
C ILE A 20 17.64 -0.57 7.05
N SER A 21 16.70 -1.08 7.83
CA SER A 21 16.71 -2.49 8.25
C SER A 21 16.23 -3.46 7.17
N GLU A 22 15.32 -3.03 6.30
CA GLU A 22 14.63 -3.93 5.37
C GLU A 22 15.14 -3.85 3.94
N VAL A 23 15.67 -2.71 3.53
CA VAL A 23 16.03 -2.45 2.14
C VAL A 23 17.51 -2.21 1.97
N GLU A 24 18.04 -1.14 2.55
CA GLU A 24 19.41 -0.70 2.31
C GLU A 24 19.87 0.26 3.41
N ASP A 25 21.09 0.06 3.92
CA ASP A 25 21.68 1.00 4.87
C ASP A 25 22.19 2.25 4.15
N ASN A 26 21.24 3.08 3.72
CA ASN A 26 21.50 4.34 3.03
C ASN A 26 20.55 5.40 3.59
N ARG A 27 21.10 6.33 4.37
CA ARG A 27 20.33 7.34 5.09
C ARG A 27 19.57 8.27 4.14
N ASP A 28 20.21 8.73 3.08
CA ASP A 28 19.57 9.66 2.13
C ASP A 28 18.38 9.01 1.43
N ARG A 29 18.53 7.76 1.02
CA ARG A 29 17.42 7.01 0.40
C ARG A 29 16.32 6.71 1.40
N ALA A 30 16.67 6.42 2.65
CA ALA A 30 15.71 6.19 3.73
C ALA A 30 14.90 7.45 4.03
N GLU A 31 15.54 8.63 4.05
CA GLU A 31 14.84 9.90 4.23
C GLU A 31 13.88 10.19 3.08
N ALA A 32 14.29 9.94 1.84
CA ALA A 32 13.46 10.11 0.66
C ALA A 32 12.24 9.15 0.71
N PHE A 33 12.47 7.89 1.06
CA PHE A 33 11.41 6.89 1.23
C PHE A 33 10.38 7.34 2.26
N ALA A 34 10.83 7.78 3.45
CA ALA A 34 9.93 8.22 4.51
C ALA A 34 9.13 9.46 4.09
N THR A 35 9.78 10.41 3.43
CA THR A 35 9.13 11.61 2.92
C THR A 35 8.05 11.26 1.90
N ASP A 36 8.34 10.34 0.97
CA ASP A 36 7.39 9.93 -0.05
C ASP A 36 6.19 9.21 0.57
N LEU A 37 6.40 8.29 1.51
CA LEU A 37 5.29 7.61 2.17
C LEU A 37 4.39 8.57 2.93
N LEU A 38 4.95 9.61 3.55
CA LEU A 38 4.17 10.59 4.31
C LEU A 38 3.41 11.58 3.42
N ARG A 39 3.75 11.68 2.13
CA ARG A 39 2.95 12.46 1.16
C ARG A 39 1.64 11.79 0.82
N PHE A 40 1.60 10.46 0.82
CA PHE A 40 0.40 9.69 0.55
C PHE A 40 -0.39 9.45 1.83
N GLN A 41 -1.60 8.94 1.69
CA GLN A 41 -2.32 8.37 2.83
C GLN A 41 -1.68 7.02 3.13
N THR A 42 -1.05 6.92 4.27
CA THR A 42 -0.32 5.70 4.66
C THR A 42 -0.88 5.13 5.96
N ILE A 43 -1.08 3.83 5.98
CA ILE A 43 -1.53 3.06 7.14
C ILE A 43 -0.37 2.18 7.58
N LEU A 44 -0.10 2.17 8.88
CA LEU A 44 0.97 1.39 9.49
C LEU A 44 0.40 0.22 10.27
N SER A 45 1.05 -0.93 10.15
CA SER A 45 0.89 -2.03 11.09
C SER A 45 2.11 -2.04 12.01
N LEU A 46 1.87 -1.99 13.31
CA LEU A 46 2.93 -1.95 14.32
C LEU A 46 2.84 -3.17 15.23
N TYR A 47 4.01 -3.69 15.59
CA TYR A 47 4.13 -4.73 16.59
C TYR A 47 5.13 -4.28 17.64
N ASP A 48 4.65 -4.13 18.87
CA ASP A 48 5.46 -3.61 20.00
C ASP A 48 6.17 -2.29 19.67
N GLY A 49 5.46 -1.38 18.98
CA GLY A 49 5.96 -0.05 18.63
C GLY A 49 6.85 0.01 17.38
N ASN A 50 7.13 -1.13 16.75
CA ASN A 50 7.92 -1.16 15.50
C ASN A 50 7.01 -1.40 14.30
N ILE A 51 7.30 -0.71 13.19
CA ILE A 51 6.54 -0.88 11.95
C ILE A 51 6.88 -2.24 11.35
N VAL A 52 5.87 -3.06 11.11
CA VAL A 52 6.01 -4.37 10.47
C VAL A 52 5.33 -4.45 9.11
N GLY A 53 4.54 -3.45 8.75
CA GLY A 53 3.93 -3.35 7.44
C GLY A 53 3.37 -1.97 7.18
N THR A 54 3.26 -1.63 5.90
CA THR A 54 2.71 -0.35 5.44
C THR A 54 1.84 -0.57 4.20
N VAL A 55 0.79 0.23 4.07
CA VAL A 55 0.04 0.38 2.82
C VAL A 55 -0.20 1.85 2.56
N SER A 56 0.02 2.29 1.33
CA SER A 56 -0.18 3.69 0.92
C SER A 56 -1.18 3.75 -0.21
N TRP A 57 -2.00 4.80 -0.20
CA TRP A 57 -3.02 5.00 -1.22
C TRP A 57 -3.19 6.48 -1.52
N ASP A 58 -3.81 6.77 -2.67
CA ASP A 58 -4.17 8.12 -3.07
C ASP A 58 -5.42 8.09 -3.94
N VAL A 59 -6.20 9.17 -3.88
CA VAL A 59 -7.39 9.34 -4.73
C VAL A 59 -6.95 9.63 -6.16
N ARG A 60 -7.65 9.05 -7.12
CA ARG A 60 -7.47 9.34 -8.54
C ARG A 60 -8.79 9.82 -9.13
N GLY A 61 -8.71 10.82 -10.02
CA GLY A 61 -9.89 11.43 -10.61
C GLY A 61 -10.66 12.32 -9.63
N GLY A 62 -11.90 12.59 -9.98
CA GLY A 62 -12.79 13.40 -9.16
C GLY A 62 -13.47 12.59 -8.07
N LEU A 63 -14.13 13.28 -7.14
CA LEU A 63 -14.83 12.65 -6.03
C LEU A 63 -15.92 11.68 -6.50
N ASP A 64 -16.60 12.02 -7.59
CA ASP A 64 -17.65 11.20 -8.19
C ASP A 64 -17.14 9.98 -8.97
N ASP A 65 -15.86 9.93 -9.27
CA ASP A 65 -15.26 8.77 -9.94
C ASP A 65 -15.12 7.57 -8.99
N GLY A 66 -14.86 7.81 -7.71
CA GLY A 66 -14.73 6.76 -6.70
C GLY A 66 -13.55 5.83 -6.94
N VAL A 67 -12.43 6.35 -7.42
CA VAL A 67 -11.25 5.58 -7.80
C VAL A 67 -10.07 5.91 -6.90
N VAL A 68 -9.41 4.87 -6.41
CA VAL A 68 -8.23 4.99 -5.56
C VAL A 68 -7.13 4.09 -6.11
N GLU A 69 -5.91 4.61 -6.09
CA GLU A 69 -4.72 3.80 -6.36
C GLU A 69 -4.11 3.31 -5.05
N LEU A 70 -3.89 2.00 -4.94
CA LEU A 70 -3.05 1.41 -3.93
C LEU A 70 -1.61 1.57 -4.42
N ILE A 71 -0.87 2.50 -3.81
CA ILE A 71 0.45 2.92 -4.29
C ILE A 71 1.52 1.88 -3.93
N GLY A 72 1.46 1.36 -2.71
CA GLY A 72 2.43 0.39 -2.24
C GLY A 72 1.93 -0.37 -1.02
N LEU A 73 2.38 -1.61 -0.93
CA LEU A 73 2.10 -2.50 0.19
C LEU A 73 3.38 -3.27 0.50
N GLY A 74 3.84 -3.19 1.72
CA GLY A 74 5.02 -3.91 2.16
C GLY A 74 4.83 -4.52 3.53
N VAL A 75 5.36 -5.72 3.74
CA VAL A 75 5.34 -6.41 5.03
C VAL A 75 6.72 -6.95 5.31
N ASN A 76 7.20 -6.72 6.53
CA ASN A 76 8.46 -7.28 7.01
C ASN A 76 8.45 -8.81 6.81
N PRO A 77 9.50 -9.39 6.20
CA PRO A 77 9.56 -10.83 5.94
C PRO A 77 9.28 -11.71 7.16
N ASP A 78 9.68 -11.28 8.36
CA ASP A 78 9.46 -12.03 9.59
C ASP A 78 8.00 -12.06 10.03
N TYR A 79 7.18 -11.19 9.44
CA TYR A 79 5.75 -11.05 9.75
C TYR A 79 4.85 -11.46 8.60
N ARG A 80 5.41 -12.04 7.54
CA ARG A 80 4.62 -12.56 6.42
C ARG A 80 3.82 -13.79 6.84
N ARG A 81 2.72 -14.06 6.12
CA ARG A 81 1.79 -15.18 6.38
C ARG A 81 1.12 -15.12 7.76
N LYS A 82 1.08 -13.92 8.37
CA LYS A 82 0.41 -13.68 9.65
C LYS A 82 -0.80 -12.76 9.50
N GLY A 83 -1.26 -12.54 8.27
CA GLY A 83 -2.43 -11.73 7.98
C GLY A 83 -2.20 -10.22 8.00
N VAL A 84 -0.96 -9.74 8.08
CA VAL A 84 -0.63 -8.31 8.13
C VAL A 84 -1.07 -7.60 6.86
N ALA A 85 -0.71 -8.12 5.69
CA ALA A 85 -1.06 -7.51 4.40
C ALA A 85 -2.59 -7.46 4.21
N ARG A 86 -3.28 -8.55 4.52
CA ARG A 86 -4.75 -8.61 4.43
C ARG A 86 -5.40 -7.57 5.33
N GLU A 87 -4.96 -7.46 6.57
CA GLU A 87 -5.49 -6.47 7.52
C GLU A 87 -5.25 -5.05 7.05
N LEU A 88 -4.06 -4.76 6.50
CA LEU A 88 -3.74 -3.45 5.94
C LEU A 88 -4.68 -3.08 4.78
N VAL A 89 -4.92 -3.99 3.85
CA VAL A 89 -5.83 -3.75 2.73
C VAL A 89 -7.27 -3.59 3.20
N GLN A 90 -7.72 -4.40 4.16
CA GLN A 90 -9.06 -4.27 4.74
C GLN A 90 -9.25 -2.91 5.43
N THR A 91 -8.23 -2.45 6.17
CA THR A 91 -8.25 -1.13 6.82
C THR A 91 -8.28 -0.02 5.77
N LEU A 92 -7.50 -0.16 4.69
CA LEU A 92 -7.52 0.78 3.57
C LEU A 92 -8.94 0.89 2.99
N ILE A 93 -9.57 -0.23 2.67
CA ILE A 93 -10.94 -0.25 2.11
C ILE A 93 -11.92 0.45 3.06
N HIS A 94 -11.82 0.17 4.35
CA HIS A 94 -12.67 0.79 5.36
C HIS A 94 -12.47 2.31 5.41
N ASP A 95 -11.22 2.77 5.49
CA ASP A 95 -10.89 4.19 5.60
C ASP A 95 -11.28 4.96 4.34
N VAL A 96 -11.02 4.39 3.17
CA VAL A 96 -11.37 5.02 1.89
C VAL A 96 -12.88 5.06 1.70
N SER A 97 -13.59 4.00 2.06
CA SER A 97 -15.06 3.96 2.00
C SER A 97 -15.66 5.05 2.88
N LYS A 98 -15.12 5.27 4.08
CA LYS A 98 -15.53 6.38 4.95
C LYS A 98 -15.26 7.74 4.33
N HIS A 99 -14.10 7.91 3.68
CA HIS A 99 -13.74 9.15 3.01
C HIS A 99 -14.79 9.54 1.96
N TYR A 100 -15.21 8.60 1.12
CA TYR A 100 -16.24 8.85 0.11
C TYR A 100 -17.63 9.04 0.72
N SER A 101 -17.99 8.25 1.72
CA SER A 101 -19.29 8.36 2.39
C SER A 101 -19.55 9.73 3.01
N LYS A 102 -18.51 10.38 3.54
CA LYS A 102 -18.61 11.74 4.12
C LYS A 102 -19.03 12.78 3.09
N HIS A 103 -18.85 12.49 1.80
CA HIS A 103 -19.18 13.37 0.69
C HIS A 103 -20.33 12.84 -0.15
N ASP A 104 -21.12 11.89 0.39
CA ASP A 104 -22.26 11.25 -0.29
C ASP A 104 -21.87 10.53 -1.59
N HIS A 105 -20.66 9.98 -1.64
CA HIS A 105 -20.14 9.20 -2.76
C HIS A 105 -19.70 7.81 -2.30
N LYS A 106 -19.39 6.96 -3.27
CA LYS A 106 -18.96 5.58 -3.01
C LYS A 106 -17.58 5.32 -3.62
N LEU A 107 -16.76 4.58 -2.88
CA LEU A 107 -15.59 3.94 -3.46
C LEU A 107 -16.08 2.88 -4.45
N ARG A 108 -15.61 2.94 -5.68
CA ARG A 108 -16.01 2.02 -6.76
C ARG A 108 -14.90 1.06 -7.15
N VAL A 109 -13.68 1.56 -7.30
CA VAL A 109 -12.55 0.79 -7.82
C VAL A 109 -11.29 1.12 -7.06
N ILE A 110 -10.55 0.10 -6.67
CA ILE A 110 -9.16 0.22 -6.24
C ILE A 110 -8.31 -0.45 -7.32
N TYR A 111 -7.26 0.23 -7.78
CA TYR A 111 -6.33 -0.36 -8.73
C TYR A 111 -4.89 -0.24 -8.24
N LEU A 112 -4.03 -1.06 -8.79
CA LEU A 112 -2.60 -1.02 -8.48
C LEU A 112 -1.78 -1.45 -9.69
N PHE A 113 -0.53 -1.01 -9.70
CA PHE A 113 0.51 -1.49 -10.60
C PHE A 113 1.45 -2.40 -9.83
N MET A 114 1.91 -3.46 -10.47
CA MET A 114 3.02 -4.25 -9.95
C MET A 114 3.82 -4.88 -11.08
N GLU A 115 5.02 -5.32 -10.78
CA GLU A 115 5.85 -6.04 -11.74
C GLU A 115 5.17 -7.33 -12.18
N LYS A 116 5.19 -7.60 -13.47
CA LYS A 116 4.56 -8.79 -14.05
C LYS A 116 5.15 -10.08 -13.48
N GLY A 117 6.43 -10.09 -13.17
CA GLY A 117 7.12 -11.23 -12.57
C GLY A 117 6.89 -11.44 -11.08
N ASN A 118 6.11 -10.59 -10.41
CA ASN A 118 5.86 -10.71 -8.97
C ASN A 118 4.77 -11.74 -8.69
N GLU A 119 5.15 -13.01 -8.63
CA GLU A 119 4.21 -14.12 -8.42
C GLU A 119 3.57 -14.09 -7.02
N ALA A 120 4.33 -13.72 -6.00
CA ALA A 120 3.82 -13.62 -4.63
C ALA A 120 2.75 -12.54 -4.51
N GLY A 121 2.98 -11.38 -5.13
CA GLY A 121 1.99 -10.30 -5.19
C GLY A 121 0.74 -10.72 -5.95
N ARG A 122 0.91 -11.37 -7.09
CA ARG A 122 -0.19 -11.89 -7.91
C ARG A 122 -1.07 -12.84 -7.10
N ALA A 123 -0.47 -13.81 -6.41
CA ALA A 123 -1.20 -14.77 -5.57
C ALA A 123 -1.94 -14.06 -4.43
N PHE A 124 -1.30 -13.10 -3.78
CA PHE A 124 -1.90 -12.35 -2.69
C PHE A 124 -3.13 -11.56 -3.16
N TYR A 125 -2.98 -10.72 -4.19
CA TYR A 125 -4.07 -9.87 -4.67
C TYR A 125 -5.24 -10.70 -5.20
N LYS A 126 -4.95 -11.80 -5.88
CA LYS A 126 -6.00 -12.74 -6.32
C LYS A 126 -6.76 -13.30 -5.11
N SER A 127 -6.07 -13.63 -4.03
CA SER A 127 -6.68 -14.20 -2.82
C SER A 127 -7.64 -13.26 -2.12
N ILE A 128 -7.49 -11.95 -2.30
CA ILE A 128 -8.36 -10.92 -1.70
C ILE A 128 -9.33 -10.29 -2.70
N GLY A 129 -9.47 -10.87 -3.88
CA GLY A 129 -10.52 -10.54 -4.83
C GLY A 129 -10.13 -9.59 -5.96
N PHE A 130 -8.88 -9.18 -6.05
CA PHE A 130 -8.40 -8.40 -7.20
C PHE A 130 -8.27 -9.28 -8.44
N LYS A 131 -8.37 -8.65 -9.61
CA LYS A 131 -8.19 -9.29 -10.91
C LYS A 131 -7.17 -8.55 -11.73
N GLU A 132 -6.33 -9.30 -12.44
CA GLU A 132 -5.38 -8.75 -13.41
C GLU A 132 -6.15 -8.35 -14.67
N VAL A 133 -6.02 -7.09 -15.11
CA VAL A 133 -6.85 -6.54 -16.18
C VAL A 133 -6.06 -5.99 -17.36
N ALA A 134 -4.79 -5.63 -17.20
CA ALA A 134 -4.01 -5.04 -18.28
C ALA A 134 -2.50 -5.17 -18.04
N ASP A 135 -1.73 -5.07 -19.14
CA ASP A 135 -0.28 -4.96 -19.12
C ASP A 135 0.13 -3.54 -19.52
N VAL A 136 1.23 -3.06 -18.95
CA VAL A 136 1.91 -1.85 -19.39
C VAL A 136 3.36 -2.24 -19.72
N PRO A 137 3.68 -2.41 -21.01
CA PRO A 137 5.02 -2.83 -21.41
C PRO A 137 6.10 -1.84 -20.95
N ASP A 138 7.20 -2.36 -20.48
CA ASP A 138 8.41 -1.60 -20.13
C ASP A 138 8.19 -0.47 -19.10
N LEU A 139 7.17 -0.56 -18.25
CA LEU A 139 6.96 0.45 -17.22
C LEU A 139 8.11 0.46 -16.20
N TYR A 140 8.63 -0.72 -15.86
CA TYR A 140 9.81 -0.85 -15.01
C TYR A 140 11.05 -1.10 -15.87
N PRO A 141 12.24 -0.64 -15.44
CA PRO A 141 13.47 -0.85 -16.22
C PRO A 141 13.79 -2.32 -16.52
N HIS A 142 13.27 -3.23 -15.70
CA HIS A 142 13.60 -4.67 -15.77
C HIS A 142 12.37 -5.55 -16.00
N ASP A 143 11.17 -4.97 -16.10
CA ASP A 143 9.95 -5.76 -16.27
C ASP A 143 8.79 -4.89 -16.79
N ASP A 144 7.80 -5.55 -17.38
CA ASP A 144 6.50 -4.94 -17.63
C ASP A 144 5.73 -4.76 -16.32
N ALA A 145 4.80 -3.82 -16.30
CA ALA A 145 3.83 -3.73 -15.24
C ALA A 145 2.55 -4.47 -15.61
N VAL A 146 1.84 -4.93 -14.60
CA VAL A 146 0.45 -5.38 -14.72
C VAL A 146 -0.43 -4.53 -13.82
N ILE A 147 -1.65 -4.29 -14.28
CA ILE A 147 -2.66 -3.55 -13.52
C ILE A 147 -3.66 -4.54 -12.97
N TRP A 148 -3.91 -4.41 -11.67
CA TRP A 148 -4.93 -5.21 -10.96
C TRP A 148 -6.01 -4.28 -10.43
N THR A 149 -7.25 -4.73 -10.47
CA THR A 149 -8.40 -3.96 -9.98
C THR A 149 -9.26 -4.76 -9.03
N LEU A 150 -9.82 -4.06 -8.04
CA LEU A 150 -10.89 -4.55 -7.18
C LEU A 150 -12.10 -3.64 -7.38
N HIS A 151 -13.20 -4.22 -7.81
CA HIS A 151 -14.49 -3.53 -7.95
C HIS A 151 -15.33 -3.77 -6.69
N LEU A 152 -15.87 -2.69 -6.14
CA LEU A 152 -16.64 -2.72 -4.89
C LEU A 152 -18.11 -2.40 -5.11
#